data_954d75bb61a98bd82d7edbfe2952eb3c
#
_entry.id   954d75bb61a98bd82d7edbfe2952eb3c
#
_cell.length_a   1.000
_cell.length_b   1.000
_cell.length_c   1.000
_cell.angle_alpha   90.00
_cell.angle_beta   90.00
_cell.angle_gamma   90.00
#
_symmetry.space_group_name_H-M   'P 1'
#
loop_
_entity.id
_entity.type
_entity.pdbx_description
1 polymer ?
#
loop_
_entity_poly.entity_id
_entity_poly.type
_entity_poly.pdbx_seq_one_letter_code
_entity_poly.pdbx_strand_id
1 'polypeptide(L)'
;MTEIGTLHDFAVTADAVAATTKKLEKAAILGNYLKSLSDADLSRAARYFAGHQFAQSDSRTTNVGGSIISSALSEATGFSAEDLYSRYVRLGDPGELAAEIVKEAARNIQPTITLVETESLITRLSETRGTRNKTALLTVFLAKASPLEAKYLIKLLAGDLRIGLREGLVEDAVARAFDQSLSDVAYANMLLGDIGETAVRARAAELREVEMRLFHPIKFMLATPAADLSDIARTMPPEFLVEDKFDGIRAQAHVKDQRVAIYSRTMDEITHRFPELIEPLRALPDDVIIDGEIVPATEAGILPFSELQKRLGRKTVGSQLLIAVPVILVAYDLLYAGGRVLIDDPLLERRAILKELIPDNGALKMSDGKVFNDVVLLDNEFDAARARGNEGLMIKSPSSAYKPGRRGRDWLKLKRAIATLDVVVTSVEVGHGKRRNLLSDYTFAVRRSVENGELLNIGKAYSGLTDRELTELTEWFRNHTIQEFAHGRVRVVEPKVVIEVTFDRVQPSKRHKSGFALRFPRIVRLRTDKSVTEIDTLETVKRLVAGGDVNPESPPAAKSEDFDWK
;
A
#
# COMPACT_ATOMS: atom_id res chain seq x y z
N MET A 1 -37.03 -20.38 5.79
CA MET A 1 -35.89 -21.26 5.41
C MET A 1 -34.83 -20.35 4.82
N THR A 2 -33.68 -20.21 5.45
CA THR A 2 -32.54 -19.50 4.88
C THR A 2 -32.05 -20.30 3.67
N GLU A 3 -32.02 -19.64 2.49
CA GLU A 3 -31.51 -20.28 1.26
C GLU A 3 -30.02 -20.57 1.40
N ILE A 4 -29.59 -21.69 0.81
CA ILE A 4 -28.15 -22.02 0.73
C ILE A 4 -27.51 -21.02 -0.22
N GLY A 5 -26.53 -20.28 0.26
CA GLY A 5 -25.82 -19.28 -0.54
C GLY A 5 -25.06 -19.92 -1.71
N THR A 6 -25.32 -19.46 -2.94
CA THR A 6 -24.66 -19.96 -4.13
C THR A 6 -23.56 -18.99 -4.63
N LEU A 7 -22.55 -19.53 -5.30
CA LEU A 7 -21.54 -18.71 -5.97
C LEU A 7 -22.17 -17.87 -7.11
N HIS A 8 -23.27 -18.36 -7.68
CA HIS A 8 -24.02 -17.63 -8.70
C HIS A 8 -24.64 -16.34 -8.15
N ASP A 9 -25.36 -16.42 -7.01
CA ASP A 9 -26.01 -15.24 -6.42
C ASP A 9 -24.96 -14.23 -5.93
N PHE A 10 -23.84 -14.73 -5.37
CA PHE A 10 -22.68 -13.90 -5.08
C PHE A 10 -22.19 -13.17 -6.35
N ALA A 11 -22.04 -13.87 -7.46
CA ALA A 11 -21.52 -13.32 -8.72
C ALA A 11 -22.51 -12.32 -9.36
N VAL A 12 -23.82 -12.61 -9.33
CA VAL A 12 -24.87 -11.67 -9.78
C VAL A 12 -24.83 -10.40 -8.94
N THR A 13 -24.71 -10.52 -7.63
CA THR A 13 -24.59 -9.37 -6.72
C THR A 13 -23.33 -8.56 -7.01
N ALA A 14 -22.21 -9.24 -7.26
CA ALA A 14 -20.95 -8.59 -7.60
C ALA A 14 -21.02 -7.83 -8.93
N ASP A 15 -21.68 -8.37 -9.95
CA ASP A 15 -21.95 -7.65 -11.22
C ASP A 15 -22.85 -6.43 -11.00
N ALA A 16 -23.90 -6.56 -10.20
CA ALA A 16 -24.79 -5.44 -9.85
C ALA A 16 -24.03 -4.31 -9.13
N VAL A 17 -23.14 -4.67 -8.19
CA VAL A 17 -22.25 -3.72 -7.50
C VAL A 17 -21.28 -3.07 -8.49
N ALA A 18 -20.74 -3.81 -9.46
CA ALA A 18 -19.82 -3.29 -10.46
C ALA A 18 -20.49 -2.28 -11.42
N ALA A 19 -21.78 -2.48 -11.71
CA ALA A 19 -22.56 -1.68 -12.66
C ALA A 19 -22.80 -0.23 -12.20
N THR A 20 -22.70 0.08 -10.91
CA THR A 20 -22.89 1.44 -10.41
C THR A 20 -21.58 2.05 -9.89
N THR A 21 -21.45 3.38 -9.99
CA THR A 21 -20.35 4.15 -9.36
C THR A 21 -20.72 4.76 -8.02
N LYS A 22 -22.02 4.75 -7.67
CA LYS A 22 -22.56 5.39 -6.47
C LYS A 22 -22.33 4.50 -5.24
N LYS A 23 -21.58 5.00 -4.27
CA LYS A 23 -21.21 4.24 -3.05
C LYS A 23 -22.42 3.76 -2.26
N LEU A 24 -23.43 4.61 -2.06
CA LEU A 24 -24.64 4.27 -1.30
C LEU A 24 -25.46 3.17 -1.99
N GLU A 25 -25.53 3.19 -3.30
CA GLU A 25 -26.22 2.17 -4.10
C GLU A 25 -25.48 0.82 -4.01
N LYS A 26 -24.14 0.82 -4.10
CA LYS A 26 -23.33 -0.37 -3.86
C LYS A 26 -23.58 -0.98 -2.48
N ALA A 27 -23.57 -0.16 -1.44
CA ALA A 27 -23.81 -0.63 -0.06
C ALA A 27 -25.22 -1.19 0.09
N ALA A 28 -26.25 -0.59 -0.54
CA ALA A 28 -27.62 -1.08 -0.50
C ALA A 28 -27.78 -2.43 -1.22
N ILE A 29 -27.21 -2.58 -2.43
CA ILE A 29 -27.23 -3.83 -3.19
C ILE A 29 -26.59 -4.95 -2.36
N LEU A 30 -25.38 -4.71 -1.85
CA LEU A 30 -24.66 -5.70 -1.05
C LEU A 30 -25.40 -6.00 0.25
N GLY A 31 -25.91 -4.99 0.98
CA GLY A 31 -26.63 -5.15 2.23
C GLY A 31 -27.88 -6.03 2.08
N ASN A 32 -28.63 -5.85 1.00
CA ASN A 32 -29.80 -6.68 0.70
C ASN A 32 -29.44 -8.16 0.48
N TYR A 33 -28.35 -8.41 -0.24
CA TYR A 33 -27.84 -9.77 -0.43
C TYR A 33 -27.38 -10.39 0.89
N LEU A 34 -26.60 -9.66 1.70
CA LEU A 34 -26.09 -10.17 2.98
C LEU A 34 -27.24 -10.53 3.95
N LYS A 35 -28.36 -9.81 3.93
CA LYS A 35 -29.55 -10.11 4.73
C LYS A 35 -30.17 -11.48 4.44
N SER A 36 -30.14 -11.93 3.19
CA SER A 36 -30.79 -13.17 2.76
C SER A 36 -30.05 -14.44 3.16
N LEU A 37 -28.76 -14.33 3.52
CA LEU A 37 -27.88 -15.46 3.75
C LEU A 37 -28.02 -16.05 5.15
N SER A 38 -27.68 -17.33 5.31
CA SER A 38 -27.40 -17.96 6.60
C SER A 38 -26.18 -17.31 7.27
N ASP A 39 -25.98 -17.48 8.59
CA ASP A 39 -24.81 -16.93 9.29
C ASP A 39 -23.49 -17.43 8.69
N ALA A 40 -23.42 -18.68 8.34
CA ALA A 40 -22.23 -19.28 7.73
C ALA A 40 -21.94 -18.69 6.35
N ASP A 41 -22.96 -18.51 5.49
CA ASP A 41 -22.80 -17.94 4.17
C ASP A 41 -22.64 -16.42 4.22
N LEU A 42 -23.25 -15.73 5.19
CA LEU A 42 -23.02 -14.33 5.48
C LEU A 42 -21.53 -14.06 5.78
N SER A 43 -20.96 -14.90 6.65
CA SER A 43 -19.53 -14.80 7.00
C SER A 43 -18.63 -14.97 5.76
N ARG A 44 -18.90 -15.98 4.92
CA ARG A 44 -18.17 -16.24 3.67
C ARG A 44 -18.30 -15.07 2.69
N ALA A 45 -19.54 -14.68 2.42
CA ALA A 45 -19.82 -13.61 1.44
C ALA A 45 -19.20 -12.27 1.85
N ALA A 46 -19.32 -11.88 3.12
CA ALA A 46 -18.71 -10.64 3.62
C ALA A 46 -17.19 -10.63 3.43
N ARG A 47 -16.50 -11.75 3.76
CA ARG A 47 -15.05 -11.90 3.50
C ARG A 47 -14.72 -11.77 2.01
N TYR A 48 -15.46 -12.48 1.15
CA TYR A 48 -15.19 -12.49 -0.29
C TYR A 48 -15.41 -11.11 -0.93
N PHE A 49 -16.48 -10.39 -0.54
CA PHE A 49 -16.71 -9.01 -1.00
C PHE A 49 -15.65 -8.02 -0.51
N ALA A 50 -15.04 -8.28 0.64
CA ALA A 50 -13.89 -7.51 1.12
C ALA A 50 -12.57 -7.87 0.42
N GLY A 51 -12.57 -8.89 -0.45
CA GLY A 51 -11.39 -9.38 -1.17
C GLY A 51 -10.54 -10.38 -0.39
N HIS A 52 -11.05 -10.91 0.72
CA HIS A 52 -10.35 -11.85 1.58
C HIS A 52 -10.80 -13.29 1.33
N GLN A 53 -9.84 -14.19 1.10
CA GLN A 53 -10.11 -15.63 0.99
C GLN A 53 -10.27 -16.28 2.37
N PHE A 54 -9.58 -15.76 3.37
CA PHE A 54 -9.56 -16.17 4.77
C PHE A 54 -9.76 -14.97 5.69
N ALA A 55 -10.01 -15.20 6.99
CA ALA A 55 -9.93 -14.17 8.00
C ALA A 55 -8.50 -13.56 8.02
N GLN A 56 -8.35 -12.28 8.40
CA GLN A 56 -7.02 -11.64 8.46
C GLN A 56 -6.10 -12.27 9.51
N SER A 57 -6.68 -12.90 10.54
CA SER A 57 -5.93 -13.67 11.53
C SER A 57 -5.43 -15.03 11.03
N ASP A 58 -5.87 -15.47 9.85
CA ASP A 58 -5.48 -16.72 9.21
C ASP A 58 -4.36 -16.44 8.19
N SER A 59 -3.17 -16.93 8.49
CA SER A 59 -1.98 -16.73 7.64
C SER A 59 -1.96 -17.59 6.38
N ARG A 60 -2.96 -18.46 6.16
CA ARG A 60 -3.02 -19.29 4.97
C ARG A 60 -3.20 -18.46 3.72
N THR A 61 -2.56 -18.91 2.65
CA THR A 61 -2.70 -18.35 1.31
C THR A 61 -2.86 -19.47 0.30
N THR A 62 -3.69 -19.26 -0.71
CA THR A 62 -3.86 -20.26 -1.77
C THR A 62 -2.64 -20.36 -2.65
N ASN A 63 -1.81 -19.30 -2.75
CA ASN A 63 -0.67 -19.23 -3.66
C ASN A 63 -1.04 -19.63 -5.10
N VAL A 64 -2.23 -19.23 -5.56
CA VAL A 64 -2.72 -19.45 -6.93
C VAL A 64 -2.36 -18.21 -7.76
N GLY A 65 -1.31 -18.35 -8.57
CA GLY A 65 -0.86 -17.29 -9.48
C GLY A 65 -1.39 -17.46 -10.89
N GLY A 66 -1.10 -16.48 -11.76
CA GLY A 66 -1.58 -16.45 -13.14
C GLY A 66 -1.27 -17.72 -13.96
N SER A 67 -0.14 -18.38 -13.72
CA SER A 67 0.21 -19.63 -14.41
C SER A 67 -0.73 -20.79 -14.05
N ILE A 68 -1.09 -20.93 -12.78
CA ILE A 68 -2.04 -21.96 -12.31
C ILE A 68 -3.42 -21.67 -12.90
N ILE A 69 -3.87 -20.41 -12.88
CA ILE A 69 -5.15 -19.99 -13.45
C ILE A 69 -5.20 -20.29 -14.94
N SER A 70 -4.18 -19.88 -15.70
CA SER A 70 -4.11 -20.11 -17.14
C SER A 70 -4.10 -21.60 -17.50
N SER A 71 -3.29 -22.42 -16.80
CA SER A 71 -3.27 -23.87 -17.02
C SER A 71 -4.61 -24.51 -16.70
N ALA A 72 -5.25 -24.14 -15.58
CA ALA A 72 -6.54 -24.70 -15.20
C ALA A 72 -7.66 -24.31 -16.16
N LEU A 73 -7.66 -23.08 -16.67
CA LEU A 73 -8.60 -22.64 -17.70
C LEU A 73 -8.38 -23.39 -19.01
N SER A 74 -7.13 -23.55 -19.46
CA SER A 74 -6.79 -24.33 -20.67
C SER A 74 -7.26 -25.77 -20.55
N GLU A 75 -6.93 -26.46 -19.44
CA GLU A 75 -7.37 -27.85 -19.22
C GLU A 75 -8.90 -28.00 -19.10
N ALA A 76 -9.58 -27.03 -18.44
CA ALA A 76 -11.03 -27.08 -18.26
C ALA A 76 -11.80 -26.80 -19.57
N THR A 77 -11.28 -25.99 -20.46
CA THR A 77 -12.02 -25.49 -21.65
C THR A 77 -11.48 -25.98 -22.96
N GLY A 78 -10.22 -26.46 -23.04
CA GLY A 78 -9.56 -26.93 -24.24
C GLY A 78 -8.89 -25.82 -25.06
N PHE A 79 -8.94 -24.53 -24.63
CA PHE A 79 -8.24 -23.44 -25.30
C PHE A 79 -6.73 -23.52 -25.10
N SER A 80 -5.96 -23.13 -26.12
CA SER A 80 -4.50 -23.11 -26.02
C SER A 80 -4.00 -21.97 -25.09
N ALA A 81 -2.79 -22.14 -24.53
CA ALA A 81 -2.17 -21.09 -23.72
C ALA A 81 -1.95 -19.78 -24.51
N GLU A 82 -1.71 -19.88 -25.82
CA GLU A 82 -1.51 -18.73 -26.70
C GLU A 82 -2.82 -17.94 -26.89
N ASP A 83 -3.94 -18.66 -27.14
CA ASP A 83 -5.27 -18.04 -27.20
C ASP A 83 -5.63 -17.33 -25.92
N LEU A 84 -5.41 -17.98 -24.76
CA LEU A 84 -5.68 -17.39 -23.46
C LEU A 84 -4.84 -16.13 -23.23
N TYR A 85 -3.56 -16.16 -23.59
CA TYR A 85 -2.68 -15.00 -23.44
C TYR A 85 -3.11 -13.82 -24.32
N SER A 86 -3.44 -14.07 -25.60
CA SER A 86 -3.88 -13.03 -26.53
C SER A 86 -5.16 -12.32 -26.05
N ARG A 87 -6.13 -13.10 -25.55
CA ARG A 87 -7.38 -12.59 -24.98
C ARG A 87 -7.15 -11.86 -23.67
N TYR A 88 -6.27 -12.38 -22.81
CA TYR A 88 -5.91 -11.70 -21.57
C TYR A 88 -5.28 -10.31 -21.82
N VAL A 89 -4.39 -10.20 -22.81
CA VAL A 89 -3.81 -8.91 -23.20
C VAL A 89 -4.89 -7.90 -23.64
N ARG A 90 -5.90 -8.37 -24.38
CA ARG A 90 -7.04 -7.55 -24.82
C ARG A 90 -7.96 -7.14 -23.66
N LEU A 91 -8.30 -8.07 -22.78
CA LEU A 91 -9.27 -7.86 -21.70
C LEU A 91 -8.65 -7.18 -20.47
N GLY A 92 -7.39 -7.46 -20.16
CA GLY A 92 -6.68 -6.92 -18.99
C GLY A 92 -7.20 -7.44 -17.65
N ASP A 93 -8.10 -8.45 -17.64
CA ASP A 93 -8.75 -8.98 -16.44
C ASP A 93 -8.88 -10.51 -16.55
N PRO A 94 -8.30 -11.29 -15.61
CA PRO A 94 -8.35 -12.75 -15.67
C PRO A 94 -9.75 -13.32 -15.44
N GLY A 95 -10.61 -12.63 -14.70
CA GLY A 95 -12.00 -13.06 -14.50
C GLY A 95 -12.85 -12.86 -15.75
N GLU A 96 -12.70 -11.74 -16.47
CA GLU A 96 -13.37 -11.53 -17.75
C GLU A 96 -12.91 -12.56 -18.79
N LEU A 97 -11.62 -12.89 -18.80
CA LEU A 97 -11.09 -13.98 -19.62
C LEU A 97 -11.79 -15.30 -19.28
N ALA A 98 -11.88 -15.65 -18.00
CA ALA A 98 -12.53 -16.90 -17.58
C ALA A 98 -13.99 -16.97 -18.03
N ALA A 99 -14.75 -15.87 -17.89
CA ALA A 99 -16.14 -15.82 -18.36
C ALA A 99 -16.25 -16.02 -19.87
N GLU A 100 -15.40 -15.35 -20.66
CA GLU A 100 -15.42 -15.43 -22.13
C GLU A 100 -15.15 -16.85 -22.60
N ILE A 101 -14.09 -17.48 -22.12
CA ILE A 101 -13.70 -18.82 -22.61
C ILE A 101 -14.63 -19.94 -22.11
N VAL A 102 -15.13 -19.85 -20.86
CA VAL A 102 -16.12 -20.82 -20.35
C VAL A 102 -17.43 -20.72 -21.14
N LYS A 103 -17.84 -19.51 -21.50
CA LYS A 103 -18.99 -19.29 -22.39
C LYS A 103 -18.80 -19.87 -23.79
N GLU A 104 -17.62 -19.66 -24.39
CA GLU A 104 -17.31 -20.17 -25.73
C GLU A 104 -17.12 -21.70 -25.77
N ALA A 105 -16.68 -22.31 -24.65
CA ALA A 105 -16.61 -23.76 -24.54
C ALA A 105 -18.00 -24.46 -24.65
N ALA A 106 -19.07 -23.66 -24.80
CA ALA A 106 -20.46 -24.06 -25.11
C ALA A 106 -21.02 -25.15 -24.17
N ARG A 107 -20.61 -25.17 -22.90
CA ARG A 107 -21.16 -26.09 -21.91
C ARG A 107 -22.43 -25.47 -21.30
N ASN A 108 -23.55 -26.14 -21.50
CA ASN A 108 -24.80 -25.73 -20.86
C ASN A 108 -24.78 -26.14 -19.36
N ILE A 109 -23.96 -25.44 -18.56
CA ILE A 109 -23.78 -25.73 -17.14
C ILE A 109 -24.80 -24.90 -16.36
N GLN A 110 -25.65 -25.59 -15.61
CA GLN A 110 -26.52 -24.93 -14.63
C GLN A 110 -25.70 -24.52 -13.41
N PRO A 111 -25.86 -23.27 -12.91
CA PRO A 111 -25.15 -22.81 -11.74
C PRO A 111 -25.62 -23.58 -10.50
N THR A 112 -24.70 -24.32 -9.88
CA THR A 112 -24.99 -25.17 -8.70
C THR A 112 -23.94 -25.05 -7.60
N ILE A 113 -22.88 -24.28 -7.84
CA ILE A 113 -21.78 -24.15 -6.89
C ILE A 113 -22.24 -23.34 -5.67
N THR A 114 -22.05 -23.90 -4.49
CA THR A 114 -22.37 -23.26 -3.22
C THR A 114 -21.18 -22.47 -2.69
N LEU A 115 -21.43 -21.50 -1.78
CA LEU A 115 -20.36 -20.79 -1.06
C LEU A 115 -19.53 -21.74 -0.18
N VAL A 116 -20.15 -22.82 0.34
CA VAL A 116 -19.45 -23.88 1.11
C VAL A 116 -18.45 -24.63 0.22
N GLU A 117 -18.84 -25.00 -1.01
CA GLU A 117 -17.94 -25.67 -1.95
C GLU A 117 -16.80 -24.74 -2.37
N THR A 118 -17.07 -23.43 -2.53
CA THR A 118 -16.05 -22.41 -2.81
C THR A 118 -15.05 -22.29 -1.68
N GLU A 119 -15.50 -22.24 -0.42
CA GLU A 119 -14.64 -22.24 0.77
C GLU A 119 -13.81 -23.53 0.85
N SER A 120 -14.41 -24.68 0.58
CA SER A 120 -13.71 -25.98 0.53
C SER A 120 -12.60 -25.98 -0.53
N LEU A 121 -12.86 -25.46 -1.72
CA LEU A 121 -11.84 -25.30 -2.75
C LEU A 121 -10.67 -24.41 -2.28
N ILE A 122 -10.98 -23.23 -1.74
CA ILE A 122 -9.98 -22.28 -1.25
C ILE A 122 -9.11 -22.91 -0.17
N THR A 123 -9.73 -23.62 0.79
CA THR A 123 -9.04 -24.34 1.86
C THR A 123 -8.11 -25.40 1.28
N ARG A 124 -8.61 -26.26 0.39
CA ARG A 124 -7.82 -27.32 -0.26
C ARG A 124 -6.66 -26.74 -1.06
N LEU A 125 -6.88 -25.63 -1.80
CA LEU A 125 -5.80 -24.94 -2.53
C LEU A 125 -4.71 -24.43 -1.60
N SER A 126 -5.05 -23.94 -0.40
CA SER A 126 -4.06 -23.47 0.59
C SER A 126 -3.22 -24.61 1.16
N GLU A 127 -3.79 -25.77 1.35
CA GLU A 127 -3.15 -26.96 1.91
C GLU A 127 -2.36 -27.77 0.86
N THR A 128 -2.71 -27.63 -0.42
CA THR A 128 -2.09 -28.40 -1.51
C THR A 128 -0.73 -27.82 -1.88
N ARG A 129 0.27 -28.70 -2.01
CA ARG A 129 1.60 -28.34 -2.50
C ARG A 129 1.77 -28.70 -3.99
N GLY A 130 2.54 -27.87 -4.68
CA GLY A 130 2.89 -28.08 -6.09
C GLY A 130 1.86 -27.54 -7.08
N THR A 131 2.35 -26.89 -8.14
CA THR A 131 1.56 -26.24 -9.18
C THR A 131 0.60 -27.19 -9.85
N ARG A 132 1.05 -28.39 -10.25
CA ARG A 132 0.24 -29.40 -10.95
C ARG A 132 -1.00 -29.81 -10.15
N ASN A 133 -0.84 -30.08 -8.84
CA ASN A 133 -1.93 -30.50 -7.99
C ASN A 133 -2.97 -29.38 -7.79
N LYS A 134 -2.52 -28.13 -7.63
CA LYS A 134 -3.41 -26.97 -7.56
C LYS A 134 -4.15 -26.74 -8.86
N THR A 135 -3.46 -26.87 -10.00
CA THR A 135 -4.08 -26.80 -11.33
C THR A 135 -5.20 -27.84 -11.44
N ALA A 136 -4.95 -29.09 -11.14
CA ALA A 136 -5.96 -30.14 -11.21
C ALA A 136 -7.20 -29.87 -10.34
N LEU A 137 -7.02 -29.38 -9.10
CA LEU A 137 -8.12 -28.99 -8.23
C LEU A 137 -8.97 -27.87 -8.84
N LEU A 138 -8.32 -26.84 -9.38
CA LEU A 138 -9.00 -25.70 -9.98
C LEU A 138 -9.68 -26.10 -11.30
N THR A 139 -9.05 -26.94 -12.12
CA THR A 139 -9.62 -27.49 -13.37
C THR A 139 -10.96 -28.19 -13.13
N VAL A 140 -11.00 -29.09 -12.14
CA VAL A 140 -12.24 -29.82 -11.78
C VAL A 140 -13.35 -28.88 -11.35
N PHE A 141 -13.00 -27.81 -10.63
CA PHE A 141 -13.98 -26.83 -10.17
C PHE A 141 -14.48 -25.94 -11.31
N LEU A 142 -13.59 -25.47 -12.17
CA LEU A 142 -13.94 -24.67 -13.35
C LEU A 142 -14.75 -25.45 -14.38
N ALA A 143 -14.56 -26.77 -14.46
CA ALA A 143 -15.33 -27.64 -15.38
C ALA A 143 -16.84 -27.67 -15.05
N LYS A 144 -17.25 -27.35 -13.84
CA LYS A 144 -18.65 -27.27 -13.39
C LYS A 144 -19.16 -25.84 -13.19
N ALA A 145 -18.31 -24.84 -13.36
CA ALA A 145 -18.66 -23.44 -13.16
C ALA A 145 -19.36 -22.85 -14.39
N SER A 146 -20.44 -22.11 -14.19
CA SER A 146 -21.02 -21.23 -15.21
C SER A 146 -20.04 -20.09 -15.54
N PRO A 147 -20.20 -19.40 -16.69
CA PRO A 147 -19.33 -18.28 -17.05
C PRO A 147 -19.21 -17.20 -15.96
N LEU A 148 -20.32 -16.87 -15.29
CA LEU A 148 -20.35 -15.86 -14.26
C LEU A 148 -19.68 -16.33 -12.97
N GLU A 149 -19.90 -17.59 -12.57
CA GLU A 149 -19.21 -18.20 -11.44
C GLU A 149 -17.69 -18.29 -11.67
N ALA A 150 -17.27 -18.70 -12.86
CA ALA A 150 -15.85 -18.73 -13.23
C ALA A 150 -15.20 -17.33 -13.15
N LYS A 151 -15.89 -16.28 -13.64
CA LYS A 151 -15.44 -14.89 -13.54
C LYS A 151 -15.09 -14.52 -12.11
N TYR A 152 -16.02 -14.68 -11.20
CA TYR A 152 -15.84 -14.20 -9.83
C TYR A 152 -15.00 -15.13 -8.96
N LEU A 153 -14.99 -16.42 -9.25
CA LEU A 153 -14.03 -17.33 -8.64
C LEU A 153 -12.58 -16.94 -8.96
N ILE A 154 -12.30 -16.69 -10.24
CA ILE A 154 -10.94 -16.29 -10.65
C ILE A 154 -10.56 -14.92 -10.08
N LYS A 155 -11.48 -13.96 -10.04
CA LYS A 155 -11.24 -12.67 -9.40
C LYS A 155 -10.96 -12.82 -7.90
N LEU A 156 -11.69 -13.67 -7.20
CA LEU A 156 -11.49 -13.96 -5.78
C LEU A 156 -10.12 -14.62 -5.54
N LEU A 157 -9.74 -15.62 -6.36
CA LEU A 157 -8.43 -16.26 -6.27
C LEU A 157 -7.27 -15.32 -6.63
N ALA A 158 -7.50 -14.36 -7.51
CA ALA A 158 -6.54 -13.31 -7.84
C ALA A 158 -6.44 -12.19 -6.77
N GLY A 159 -7.31 -12.21 -5.74
CA GLY A 159 -7.30 -11.27 -4.61
C GLY A 159 -7.92 -9.89 -4.91
N ASP A 160 -8.59 -9.71 -6.06
CA ASP A 160 -9.27 -8.44 -6.39
C ASP A 160 -10.49 -8.69 -7.28
N LEU A 161 -11.67 -8.44 -6.74
CA LEU A 161 -12.93 -8.56 -7.47
C LEU A 161 -13.10 -7.51 -8.58
N ARG A 162 -12.38 -6.40 -8.49
CA ARG A 162 -12.43 -5.24 -9.43
C ARG A 162 -13.82 -4.66 -9.64
N ILE A 163 -14.63 -4.65 -8.60
CA ILE A 163 -16.00 -4.11 -8.61
C ILE A 163 -16.09 -2.71 -7.99
N GLY A 164 -14.94 -2.09 -7.68
CA GLY A 164 -14.88 -0.79 -7.04
C GLY A 164 -15.44 -0.80 -5.60
N LEU A 165 -15.41 -1.94 -4.95
CA LEU A 165 -15.74 -2.13 -3.55
C LEU A 165 -14.43 -2.22 -2.74
N ARG A 166 -14.43 -1.60 -1.58
CA ARG A 166 -13.35 -1.73 -0.59
C ARG A 166 -13.96 -2.10 0.74
N GLU A 167 -13.20 -2.66 1.64
CA GLU A 167 -13.65 -3.16 2.94
C GLU A 167 -14.55 -2.17 3.70
N GLY A 168 -14.23 -0.86 3.74
CA GLY A 168 -15.10 0.15 4.36
C GLY A 168 -16.50 0.30 3.73
N LEU A 169 -16.69 -0.11 2.45
CA LEU A 169 -18.02 -0.18 1.85
C LEU A 169 -18.75 -1.49 2.21
N VAL A 170 -18.00 -2.56 2.49
CA VAL A 170 -18.59 -3.80 3.05
C VAL A 170 -19.05 -3.54 4.48
N GLU A 171 -18.25 -2.82 5.29
CA GLU A 171 -18.63 -2.36 6.63
C GLU A 171 -19.93 -1.52 6.58
N ASP A 172 -20.04 -0.56 5.64
CA ASP A 172 -21.27 0.24 5.45
C ASP A 172 -22.46 -0.64 5.02
N ALA A 173 -22.24 -1.64 4.15
CA ALA A 173 -23.27 -2.58 3.75
C ALA A 173 -23.77 -3.44 4.93
N VAL A 174 -22.86 -3.93 5.76
CA VAL A 174 -23.18 -4.69 6.99
C VAL A 174 -23.95 -3.81 7.98
N ALA A 175 -23.49 -2.58 8.22
CA ALA A 175 -24.15 -1.62 9.09
C ALA A 175 -25.61 -1.39 8.69
N ARG A 176 -25.86 -1.11 7.41
CA ARG A 176 -27.20 -0.90 6.83
C ARG A 176 -28.04 -2.18 6.84
N ALA A 177 -27.41 -3.32 6.55
CA ALA A 177 -28.10 -4.61 6.52
C ALA A 177 -28.72 -4.95 7.87
N PHE A 178 -28.04 -4.66 8.97
CA PHE A 178 -28.42 -5.09 10.30
C PHE A 178 -28.73 -3.95 11.27
N ASP A 179 -28.98 -2.76 10.72
CA ASP A 179 -29.38 -1.56 11.49
C ASP A 179 -28.40 -1.22 12.62
N GLN A 180 -27.09 -1.35 12.31
CA GLN A 180 -26.00 -1.03 13.23
C GLN A 180 -25.32 0.28 12.83
N SER A 181 -24.63 0.94 13.78
CA SER A 181 -23.80 2.10 13.41
C SER A 181 -22.57 1.65 12.61
N LEU A 182 -22.19 2.39 11.57
CA LEU A 182 -20.98 2.12 10.81
C LEU A 182 -19.72 2.18 11.69
N SER A 183 -19.71 3.05 12.71
CA SER A 183 -18.60 3.13 13.67
C SER A 183 -18.45 1.86 14.48
N ASP A 184 -19.56 1.28 14.98
CA ASP A 184 -19.51 0.06 15.78
C ASP A 184 -19.10 -1.16 14.93
N VAL A 185 -19.61 -1.25 13.68
CA VAL A 185 -19.18 -2.30 12.73
C VAL A 185 -17.68 -2.19 12.42
N ALA A 186 -17.20 -1.00 12.08
CA ALA A 186 -15.79 -0.77 11.76
C ALA A 186 -14.88 -1.03 12.98
N TYR A 187 -15.34 -0.69 14.18
CA TYR A 187 -14.61 -0.93 15.41
C TYR A 187 -14.52 -2.44 15.72
N ALA A 188 -15.64 -3.14 15.66
CA ALA A 188 -15.66 -4.60 15.87
C ALA A 188 -14.83 -5.34 14.81
N ASN A 189 -14.91 -4.93 13.52
CA ASN A 189 -14.09 -5.52 12.47
C ASN A 189 -12.58 -5.31 12.72
N MET A 190 -12.21 -4.15 13.24
CA MET A 190 -10.83 -3.88 13.64
C MET A 190 -10.40 -4.77 14.82
N LEU A 191 -11.26 -4.99 15.83
CA LEU A 191 -10.94 -5.84 16.97
C LEU A 191 -10.81 -7.32 16.60
N LEU A 192 -11.71 -7.81 15.73
CA LEU A 192 -11.78 -9.22 15.32
C LEU A 192 -10.79 -9.57 14.20
N GLY A 193 -10.48 -8.62 13.30
CA GLY A 193 -9.74 -8.89 12.08
C GLY A 193 -10.48 -9.81 11.10
N ASP A 194 -11.81 -9.83 11.17
CA ASP A 194 -12.65 -10.69 10.33
C ASP A 194 -14.02 -10.06 10.06
N ILE A 195 -14.17 -9.46 8.89
CA ILE A 195 -15.43 -8.86 8.46
C ILE A 195 -16.58 -9.89 8.35
N GLY A 196 -16.25 -11.17 8.14
CA GLY A 196 -17.23 -12.24 8.11
C GLY A 196 -17.85 -12.49 9.48
N GLU A 197 -17.03 -12.63 10.52
CA GLU A 197 -17.52 -12.75 11.88
C GLU A 197 -18.21 -11.46 12.34
N THR A 198 -17.64 -10.31 11.99
CA THR A 198 -18.25 -9.00 12.29
C THR A 198 -19.66 -8.90 11.73
N ALA A 199 -19.91 -9.39 10.51
CA ALA A 199 -21.24 -9.38 9.92
C ALA A 199 -22.24 -10.26 10.69
N VAL A 200 -21.80 -11.42 11.18
CA VAL A 200 -22.62 -12.30 12.02
C VAL A 200 -22.93 -11.63 13.37
N ARG A 201 -21.93 -11.03 14.03
CA ARG A 201 -22.11 -10.26 15.28
C ARG A 201 -23.02 -9.04 15.09
N ALA A 202 -22.90 -8.36 13.95
CA ALA A 202 -23.79 -7.25 13.60
C ALA A 202 -25.26 -7.70 13.51
N ARG A 203 -25.52 -8.85 12.88
CA ARG A 203 -26.87 -9.45 12.81
C ARG A 203 -27.43 -9.79 14.19
N ALA A 204 -26.58 -10.32 15.08
CA ALA A 204 -26.95 -10.68 16.45
C ALA A 204 -27.04 -9.46 17.39
N ALA A 205 -26.65 -8.25 16.94
CA ALA A 205 -26.50 -7.03 17.76
C ALA A 205 -25.47 -7.16 18.91
N GLU A 206 -24.43 -7.98 18.71
CA GLU A 206 -23.37 -8.29 19.70
C GLU A 206 -22.04 -7.57 19.42
N LEU A 207 -22.04 -6.49 18.63
CA LEU A 207 -20.80 -5.78 18.25
C LEU A 207 -20.02 -5.19 19.42
N ARG A 208 -20.71 -4.85 20.52
CA ARG A 208 -20.07 -4.26 21.72
C ARG A 208 -19.48 -5.28 22.68
N GLU A 209 -19.76 -6.56 22.46
CA GLU A 209 -19.26 -7.68 23.26
C GLU A 209 -17.95 -8.26 22.71
N VAL A 210 -17.44 -7.66 21.63
CA VAL A 210 -16.27 -8.16 20.93
C VAL A 210 -15.00 -7.73 21.65
N GLU A 211 -14.13 -8.71 21.91
CA GLU A 211 -12.80 -8.48 22.47
C GLU A 211 -11.73 -8.41 21.37
N MET A 212 -10.63 -7.69 21.67
CA MET A 212 -9.50 -7.62 20.76
C MET A 212 -8.80 -8.96 20.64
N ARG A 213 -8.64 -9.43 19.41
CA ARG A 213 -7.80 -10.58 19.09
C ARG A 213 -6.41 -10.12 18.73
N LEU A 214 -5.41 -10.76 19.31
CA LEU A 214 -4.02 -10.58 18.90
C LEU A 214 -3.71 -11.47 17.69
N PHE A 215 -2.58 -11.22 17.06
CA PHE A 215 -2.09 -11.96 15.89
C PHE A 215 -2.91 -11.78 14.61
N HIS A 216 -3.65 -10.69 14.53
CA HIS A 216 -4.06 -10.09 13.27
C HIS A 216 -3.68 -8.61 13.31
N PRO A 217 -3.16 -8.04 12.21
CA PRO A 217 -2.66 -6.67 12.25
C PRO A 217 -3.80 -5.65 12.24
N ILE A 218 -3.69 -4.63 13.11
CA ILE A 218 -4.57 -3.46 13.11
C ILE A 218 -4.08 -2.51 12.03
N LYS A 219 -5.00 -1.93 11.24
CA LYS A 219 -4.63 -0.93 10.21
C LYS A 219 -3.89 0.25 10.84
N PHE A 220 -2.74 0.61 10.27
CA PHE A 220 -1.92 1.69 10.81
C PHE A 220 -2.60 3.06 10.67
N MET A 221 -2.57 3.87 11.75
CA MET A 221 -2.90 5.28 11.66
C MET A 221 -1.91 6.01 10.76
N LEU A 222 -2.40 6.93 9.92
CA LEU A 222 -1.60 7.59 8.90
C LEU A 222 -1.44 9.08 9.22
N ALA A 223 -0.20 9.57 9.14
CA ALA A 223 0.10 10.99 9.27
C ALA A 223 -0.18 11.75 7.97
N THR A 224 -0.69 12.97 8.11
CA THR A 224 -0.85 13.93 7.00
C THR A 224 0.46 14.70 6.79
N PRO A 225 0.94 14.90 5.54
CA PRO A 225 2.04 15.82 5.29
C PRO A 225 1.65 17.23 5.72
N ALA A 226 2.47 17.89 6.54
CA ALA A 226 2.36 19.31 6.78
C ALA A 226 2.86 20.07 5.54
N ALA A 227 2.16 21.13 5.15
CA ALA A 227 2.59 21.97 4.04
C ALA A 227 3.80 22.83 4.43
N ASP A 228 3.73 23.44 5.61
CA ASP A 228 4.72 24.32 6.19
C ASP A 228 4.52 24.44 7.71
N LEU A 229 5.32 25.27 8.38
CA LEU A 229 5.19 25.53 9.82
C LEU A 229 3.87 26.22 10.17
N SER A 230 3.33 27.07 9.31
CA SER A 230 2.04 27.74 9.52
C SER A 230 0.88 26.74 9.49
N ASP A 231 0.97 25.70 8.67
CA ASP A 231 0.01 24.60 8.65
C ASP A 231 0.03 23.81 9.95
N ILE A 232 1.22 23.58 10.53
CA ILE A 232 1.39 22.94 11.84
C ILE A 232 0.77 23.80 12.93
N ALA A 233 1.10 25.10 12.96
CA ALA A 233 0.59 26.06 13.95
C ALA A 233 -0.95 26.14 13.97
N ARG A 234 -1.60 26.06 12.80
CA ARG A 234 -3.07 26.07 12.70
C ARG A 234 -3.73 24.76 13.10
N THR A 235 -2.99 23.67 13.06
CA THR A 235 -3.54 22.31 13.19
C THR A 235 -3.30 21.72 14.56
N MET A 236 -2.11 21.91 15.11
CA MET A 236 -1.73 21.34 16.39
C MET A 236 -2.26 22.17 17.56
N PRO A 237 -2.52 21.54 18.71
CA PRO A 237 -2.79 22.26 19.96
C PRO A 237 -1.56 23.08 20.38
N PRO A 238 -1.70 23.99 21.38
CA PRO A 238 -0.58 24.83 21.86
C PRO A 238 0.65 24.04 22.28
N GLU A 239 0.45 22.85 22.85
CA GLU A 239 1.52 21.90 23.13
C GLU A 239 1.35 20.67 22.23
N PHE A 240 2.44 20.24 21.59
CA PHE A 240 2.43 19.09 20.68
C PHE A 240 3.71 18.27 20.84
N LEU A 241 3.57 16.96 20.66
CA LEU A 241 4.67 16.01 20.72
C LEU A 241 5.42 15.99 19.38
N VAL A 242 6.74 16.04 19.43
CA VAL A 242 7.63 15.94 18.27
C VAL A 242 8.56 14.75 18.45
N GLU A 243 8.65 13.91 17.42
CA GLU A 243 9.52 12.75 17.36
C GLU A 243 10.29 12.76 16.03
N ASP A 244 11.43 12.08 16.00
CA ASP A 244 12.14 11.82 14.76
C ASP A 244 11.25 10.97 13.83
N LYS A 245 11.24 11.35 12.56
CA LYS A 245 10.66 10.50 11.52
C LYS A 245 11.70 9.53 11.01
N PHE A 246 11.66 8.33 11.56
CA PHE A 246 12.59 7.27 11.19
C PHE A 246 12.46 6.86 9.71
N ASP A 247 13.57 6.46 9.10
CA ASP A 247 13.60 5.88 7.75
C ASP A 247 13.83 4.36 7.87
N GLY A 248 12.75 3.64 8.03
CA GLY A 248 12.77 2.21 8.30
C GLY A 248 11.60 1.46 7.67
N ILE A 249 11.20 0.38 8.32
CA ILE A 249 10.00 -0.39 8.01
C ILE A 249 9.04 -0.24 9.18
N ARG A 250 7.91 0.42 8.95
CA ARG A 250 6.85 0.45 9.95
C ARG A 250 6.38 -0.96 10.25
N ALA A 251 6.35 -1.28 11.52
CA ALA A 251 6.04 -2.61 12.01
C ALA A 251 5.08 -2.53 13.20
N GLN A 252 4.18 -3.50 13.27
CA GLN A 252 3.33 -3.73 14.42
C GLN A 252 3.74 -5.06 15.06
N ALA A 253 4.18 -5.02 16.31
CA ALA A 253 4.59 -6.20 17.05
C ALA A 253 3.46 -6.65 17.99
N HIS A 254 3.08 -7.91 17.91
CA HIS A 254 2.12 -8.57 18.79
C HIS A 254 2.85 -9.59 19.66
N VAL A 255 2.62 -9.52 20.95
CA VAL A 255 3.15 -10.48 21.93
C VAL A 255 2.00 -10.98 22.79
N LYS A 256 1.88 -12.30 22.91
CA LYS A 256 0.94 -12.96 23.83
C LYS A 256 1.38 -14.39 24.09
N ASP A 257 1.35 -14.83 25.35
CA ASP A 257 1.65 -16.21 25.73
C ASP A 257 2.98 -16.73 25.11
N GLN A 258 4.06 -15.93 25.19
CA GLN A 258 5.39 -16.21 24.59
C GLN A 258 5.42 -16.25 23.05
N ARG A 259 4.29 -16.14 22.37
CA ARG A 259 4.24 -15.98 20.92
C ARG A 259 4.52 -14.54 20.51
N VAL A 260 5.33 -14.37 19.48
CA VAL A 260 5.63 -13.06 18.88
C VAL A 260 5.27 -13.10 17.40
N ALA A 261 4.61 -12.06 16.91
CA ALA A 261 4.40 -11.83 15.49
C ALA A 261 4.65 -10.35 15.15
N ILE A 262 5.33 -10.11 14.05
CA ILE A 262 5.65 -8.76 13.55
C ILE A 262 5.00 -8.61 12.18
N TYR A 263 4.19 -7.57 12.02
CA TYR A 263 3.45 -7.27 10.80
C TYR A 263 3.98 -6.00 10.13
N SER A 264 4.12 -6.05 8.80
CA SER A 264 4.53 -4.91 7.99
C SER A 264 3.39 -3.92 7.76
N ARG A 265 3.71 -2.77 7.16
CA ARG A 265 2.71 -1.78 6.73
C ARG A 265 1.64 -2.34 5.77
N THR A 266 1.97 -3.38 5.01
CA THR A 266 1.04 -4.09 4.12
C THR A 266 0.28 -5.21 4.81
N MET A 267 0.40 -5.33 6.13
CA MET A 267 -0.24 -6.34 6.99
C MET A 267 0.32 -7.76 6.80
N ASP A 268 1.45 -7.91 6.10
CA ASP A 268 2.12 -9.19 5.95
C ASP A 268 2.92 -9.52 7.21
N GLU A 269 2.89 -10.77 7.66
CA GLU A 269 3.74 -11.23 8.74
C GLU A 269 5.20 -11.34 8.27
N ILE A 270 6.08 -10.60 8.94
CA ILE A 270 7.50 -10.49 8.61
C ILE A 270 8.43 -10.94 9.74
N THR A 271 7.90 -11.62 10.75
CA THR A 271 8.64 -12.10 11.94
C THR A 271 9.93 -12.85 11.57
N HIS A 272 9.85 -13.73 10.56
CA HIS A 272 10.97 -14.54 10.09
C HIS A 272 12.13 -13.73 9.49
N ARG A 273 11.92 -12.45 9.16
CA ARG A 273 12.96 -11.56 8.62
C ARG A 273 13.75 -10.83 9.71
N PHE A 274 13.23 -10.83 10.95
CA PHE A 274 13.78 -10.10 12.09
C PHE A 274 13.87 -10.98 13.35
N PRO A 275 14.55 -12.14 13.27
CA PRO A 275 14.60 -13.10 14.38
C PRO A 275 15.24 -12.52 15.64
N GLU A 276 16.14 -11.52 15.52
CA GLU A 276 16.77 -10.84 16.65
C GLU A 276 15.83 -9.99 17.51
N LEU A 277 14.64 -9.64 16.98
CA LEU A 277 13.62 -8.90 17.73
C LEU A 277 12.72 -9.83 18.55
N ILE A 278 12.72 -11.14 18.30
CA ILE A 278 11.79 -12.09 18.92
C ILE A 278 12.03 -12.16 20.43
N GLU A 279 13.27 -12.39 20.88
CA GLU A 279 13.56 -12.53 22.31
C GLU A 279 13.35 -11.22 23.08
N PRO A 280 13.80 -10.04 22.59
CA PRO A 280 13.49 -8.77 23.25
C PRO A 280 11.98 -8.49 23.39
N LEU A 281 11.19 -8.84 22.38
CA LEU A 281 9.74 -8.69 22.43
C LEU A 281 9.09 -9.71 23.38
N ARG A 282 9.54 -10.95 23.36
CA ARG A 282 9.06 -12.02 24.26
C ARG A 282 9.34 -11.72 25.73
N ALA A 283 10.41 -10.99 26.01
CA ALA A 283 10.80 -10.61 27.37
C ALA A 283 9.94 -9.47 27.96
N LEU A 284 9.02 -8.89 27.20
CA LEU A 284 8.09 -7.88 27.73
C LEU A 284 7.18 -8.50 28.81
N PRO A 285 6.86 -7.73 29.86
CA PRO A 285 6.13 -8.25 31.02
C PRO A 285 4.66 -8.56 30.74
N ASP A 286 4.08 -7.97 29.69
CA ASP A 286 2.66 -8.06 29.37
C ASP A 286 2.43 -8.52 27.92
N ASP A 287 1.21 -9.01 27.66
CA ASP A 287 0.69 -9.17 26.30
C ASP A 287 0.50 -7.79 25.68
N VAL A 288 1.08 -7.52 24.48
CA VAL A 288 1.10 -6.18 23.90
C VAL A 288 0.86 -6.17 22.40
N ILE A 289 0.35 -5.00 21.92
CA ILE A 289 0.41 -4.61 20.50
C ILE A 289 1.13 -3.26 20.44
N ILE A 290 2.32 -3.25 19.85
CA ILE A 290 3.20 -2.09 19.72
C ILE A 290 3.24 -1.64 18.25
N ASP A 291 3.09 -0.33 17.99
CA ASP A 291 3.35 0.31 16.69
C ASP A 291 4.74 0.97 16.74
N GLY A 292 5.58 0.65 15.79
CA GLY A 292 6.97 1.11 15.77
C GLY A 292 7.58 1.11 14.37
N GLU A 293 8.86 1.45 14.32
CA GLU A 293 9.67 1.41 13.10
C GLU A 293 10.88 0.49 13.31
N ILE A 294 11.08 -0.48 12.44
CA ILE A 294 12.31 -1.28 12.40
C ILE A 294 13.34 -0.50 11.60
N VAL A 295 14.44 -0.17 12.24
CA VAL A 295 15.55 0.57 11.64
C VAL A 295 16.88 -0.20 11.78
N PRO A 296 17.78 -0.11 10.79
CA PRO A 296 19.12 -0.65 10.95
C PRO A 296 19.92 0.26 11.89
N ALA A 297 20.56 -0.30 12.90
CA ALA A 297 21.28 0.46 13.90
C ALA A 297 22.48 -0.30 14.44
N THR A 298 23.52 0.43 14.81
CA THR A 298 24.69 -0.03 15.56
C THR A 298 24.82 0.77 16.84
N GLU A 299 25.84 0.49 17.65
CA GLU A 299 26.17 1.31 18.82
C GLU A 299 26.47 2.78 18.45
N ALA A 300 26.96 3.03 17.24
CA ALA A 300 27.22 4.38 16.73
C ALA A 300 25.97 5.16 16.29
N GLY A 301 24.82 4.50 16.20
CA GLY A 301 23.54 5.14 15.81
C GLY A 301 22.78 4.42 14.69
N ILE A 302 21.77 5.10 14.17
CA ILE A 302 20.91 4.60 13.07
C ILE A 302 21.69 4.63 11.76
N LEU A 303 21.64 3.52 11.03
CA LEU A 303 22.22 3.39 9.70
C LEU A 303 21.22 3.81 8.61
N PRO A 304 21.71 4.18 7.40
CA PRO A 304 20.82 4.49 6.28
C PRO A 304 19.90 3.31 5.90
N PHE A 305 18.68 3.59 5.49
CA PHE A 305 17.70 2.59 5.04
C PHE A 305 18.24 1.65 3.93
N SER A 306 19.19 2.11 3.12
CA SER A 306 19.85 1.29 2.10
C SER A 306 20.55 0.05 2.69
N GLU A 307 21.00 0.11 3.95
CA GLU A 307 21.55 -1.05 4.64
C GLU A 307 20.43 -2.07 4.93
N LEU A 308 19.28 -1.61 5.44
CA LEU A 308 18.13 -2.48 5.68
C LEU A 308 17.61 -3.13 4.39
N GLN A 309 17.67 -2.43 3.26
CA GLN A 309 17.27 -2.98 1.96
C GLN A 309 18.03 -4.24 1.57
N LYS A 310 19.26 -4.43 2.04
CA LYS A 310 20.05 -5.65 1.79
C LYS A 310 19.39 -6.90 2.39
N ARG A 311 18.55 -6.74 3.43
CA ARG A 311 17.78 -7.81 4.08
C ARG A 311 16.44 -8.06 3.39
N LEU A 312 15.86 -7.04 2.75
CA LEU A 312 14.55 -7.11 2.12
C LEU A 312 14.57 -7.95 0.84
N GLY A 313 13.47 -8.62 0.56
CA GLY A 313 13.33 -9.49 -0.62
C GLY A 313 13.97 -10.88 -0.48
N ARG A 314 14.63 -11.17 0.65
CA ARG A 314 15.17 -12.52 0.95
C ARG A 314 14.12 -13.35 1.69
N LYS A 315 13.99 -14.61 1.30
CA LYS A 315 13.09 -15.57 2.00
C LYS A 315 13.61 -15.92 3.39
N THR A 316 14.94 -15.98 3.55
CA THR A 316 15.62 -16.23 4.82
C THR A 316 16.80 -15.27 4.94
N VAL A 317 17.05 -14.77 6.15
CA VAL A 317 18.17 -13.89 6.46
C VAL A 317 19.25 -14.74 7.15
N GLY A 318 20.40 -14.92 6.50
CA GLY A 318 21.52 -15.71 7.06
C GLY A 318 22.24 -14.95 8.19
N SER A 319 22.91 -15.70 9.09
CA SER A 319 23.59 -15.17 10.27
C SER A 319 24.60 -14.05 9.97
N GLN A 320 25.34 -14.16 8.87
CA GLN A 320 26.28 -13.12 8.46
C GLN A 320 25.60 -11.78 8.17
N LEU A 321 24.39 -11.82 7.59
CA LEU A 321 23.65 -10.60 7.27
C LEU A 321 22.97 -10.01 8.51
N LEU A 322 22.55 -10.83 9.47
CA LEU A 322 22.05 -10.38 10.77
C LEU A 322 23.12 -9.58 11.52
N ILE A 323 24.38 -10.05 11.51
CA ILE A 323 25.52 -9.38 12.13
C ILE A 323 25.91 -8.11 11.35
N ALA A 324 25.93 -8.16 10.01
CA ALA A 324 26.37 -7.04 9.18
C ALA A 324 25.36 -5.88 9.16
N VAL A 325 24.09 -6.16 9.35
CA VAL A 325 23.00 -5.17 9.34
C VAL A 325 22.10 -5.43 10.56
N PRO A 326 22.56 -5.16 11.78
CA PRO A 326 21.71 -5.29 12.97
C PRO A 326 20.56 -4.30 12.93
N VAL A 327 19.44 -4.66 13.55
CA VAL A 327 18.24 -3.82 13.60
C VAL A 327 17.74 -3.66 15.03
N ILE A 328 17.03 -2.54 15.24
CA ILE A 328 16.24 -2.29 16.44
C ILE A 328 14.79 -1.99 16.05
N LEU A 329 13.86 -2.27 16.93
CA LEU A 329 12.49 -1.77 16.85
C LEU A 329 12.37 -0.52 17.73
N VAL A 330 12.08 0.62 17.10
CA VAL A 330 11.79 1.88 17.79
C VAL A 330 10.29 2.00 17.94
N ALA A 331 9.79 1.76 19.14
CA ALA A 331 8.37 1.82 19.48
C ALA A 331 7.95 3.28 19.74
N TYR A 332 6.85 3.71 19.17
CA TYR A 332 6.32 5.05 19.36
C TYR A 332 4.84 5.11 19.74
N ASP A 333 4.13 3.98 19.71
CA ASP A 333 2.76 3.88 20.21
C ASP A 333 2.45 2.49 20.74
N LEU A 334 1.44 2.41 21.62
CA LEU A 334 0.97 1.19 22.24
C LEU A 334 -0.55 1.08 22.07
N LEU A 335 -1.01 -0.02 21.48
CA LEU A 335 -2.42 -0.18 21.10
C LEU A 335 -3.17 -1.12 22.04
N TYR A 336 -2.44 -2.00 22.73
CA TYR A 336 -2.97 -2.99 23.66
C TYR A 336 -1.88 -3.36 24.68
N ALA A 337 -2.27 -3.50 25.93
CA ALA A 337 -1.40 -4.01 27.00
C ALA A 337 -2.22 -4.67 28.10
N GLY A 338 -1.78 -5.84 28.57
CA GLY A 338 -2.31 -6.53 29.76
C GLY A 338 -3.83 -6.72 29.76
N GLY A 339 -4.44 -7.09 28.63
CA GLY A 339 -5.89 -7.27 28.52
C GLY A 339 -6.68 -6.00 28.17
N ARG A 340 -6.04 -4.83 28.12
CA ARG A 340 -6.69 -3.54 27.87
C ARG A 340 -6.41 -3.02 26.45
N VAL A 341 -7.47 -2.66 25.74
CA VAL A 341 -7.39 -1.89 24.48
C VAL A 341 -7.11 -0.43 24.79
N LEU A 342 -6.08 0.15 24.19
CA LEU A 342 -5.60 1.51 24.50
C LEU A 342 -5.85 2.51 23.36
N ILE A 343 -6.38 2.08 22.23
CA ILE A 343 -6.49 2.91 21.02
C ILE A 343 -7.31 4.19 21.21
N ASP A 344 -8.27 4.20 22.13
CA ASP A 344 -9.13 5.34 22.43
C ASP A 344 -8.54 6.27 23.51
N ASP A 345 -7.49 5.81 24.19
CA ASP A 345 -6.80 6.62 25.21
C ASP A 345 -5.96 7.74 24.55
N PRO A 346 -5.70 8.84 25.27
CA PRO A 346 -4.78 9.89 24.82
C PRO A 346 -3.38 9.35 24.52
N LEU A 347 -2.72 9.88 23.47
CA LEU A 347 -1.36 9.46 23.08
C LEU A 347 -0.35 9.49 24.21
N LEU A 348 -0.35 10.55 25.05
CA LEU A 348 0.61 10.64 26.16
C LEU A 348 0.39 9.55 27.22
N GLU A 349 -0.85 9.12 27.47
CA GLU A 349 -1.15 8.03 28.39
C GLU A 349 -0.63 6.71 27.84
N ARG A 350 -0.89 6.42 26.55
CA ARG A 350 -0.36 5.24 25.87
C ARG A 350 1.16 5.20 25.90
N ARG A 351 1.80 6.35 25.70
CA ARG A 351 3.27 6.48 25.74
C ARG A 351 3.83 6.32 27.15
N ALA A 352 3.11 6.76 28.18
CA ALA A 352 3.52 6.55 29.56
C ALA A 352 3.57 5.05 29.90
N ILE A 353 2.54 4.30 29.53
CA ILE A 353 2.51 2.84 29.70
C ILE A 353 3.64 2.18 28.86
N LEU A 354 3.82 2.61 27.61
CA LEU A 354 4.88 2.10 26.74
C LEU A 354 6.27 2.28 27.35
N LYS A 355 6.52 3.42 27.99
CA LYS A 355 7.79 3.73 28.66
C LYS A 355 8.09 2.79 29.84
N GLU A 356 7.08 2.37 30.57
CA GLU A 356 7.22 1.41 31.67
C GLU A 356 7.52 0.00 31.17
N LEU A 357 6.98 -0.36 29.99
CA LEU A 357 7.13 -1.70 29.41
C LEU A 357 8.46 -1.91 28.68
N ILE A 358 8.98 -0.88 28.02
CA ILE A 358 10.18 -1.01 27.18
C ILE A 358 11.44 -0.74 28.00
N PRO A 359 12.42 -1.68 28.02
CA PRO A 359 13.70 -1.46 28.66
C PRO A 359 14.54 -0.41 27.90
N ASP A 360 15.35 0.36 28.62
CA ASP A 360 16.19 1.43 28.05
C ASP A 360 17.36 0.95 27.18
N ASN A 361 17.54 -0.36 27.00
CA ASN A 361 18.66 -0.93 26.28
C ASN A 361 18.22 -2.10 25.37
N GLY A 362 19.09 -2.41 24.41
CA GLY A 362 18.89 -3.56 23.53
C GLY A 362 18.25 -3.25 22.18
N ALA A 363 17.65 -4.29 21.57
CA ALA A 363 17.06 -4.22 20.23
C ALA A 363 15.63 -3.63 20.21
N LEU A 364 15.07 -3.33 21.39
CA LEU A 364 13.78 -2.68 21.54
C LEU A 364 14.00 -1.35 22.27
N LYS A 365 13.59 -0.25 21.66
CA LYS A 365 13.74 1.11 22.21
C LYS A 365 12.44 1.89 22.05
N MET A 366 12.19 2.81 22.97
CA MET A 366 11.13 3.79 22.80
C MET A 366 11.61 4.98 21.96
N SER A 367 10.76 5.53 21.12
CA SER A 367 11.03 6.78 20.40
C SER A 367 11.16 7.94 21.38
N ASP A 368 12.24 8.72 21.23
CA ASP A 368 12.40 9.97 21.97
C ASP A 368 11.39 11.00 21.49
N GLY A 369 10.48 11.39 22.38
CA GLY A 369 9.48 12.41 22.11
C GLY A 369 9.69 13.63 22.99
N LYS A 370 9.68 14.81 22.37
CA LYS A 370 9.77 16.11 23.07
C LYS A 370 8.49 16.90 22.89
N VAL A 371 8.01 17.54 23.93
CA VAL A 371 6.86 18.44 23.86
C VAL A 371 7.35 19.84 23.47
N PHE A 372 6.75 20.40 22.43
CA PHE A 372 7.02 21.75 21.93
C PHE A 372 5.75 22.60 22.07
N ASN A 373 5.93 23.89 22.26
CA ASN A 373 4.87 24.91 22.30
C ASN A 373 5.10 26.04 21.28
N ASP A 374 6.18 25.97 20.50
CA ASP A 374 6.50 26.92 19.45
C ASP A 374 6.96 26.20 18.18
N VAL A 375 6.27 26.46 17.07
CA VAL A 375 6.58 25.86 15.78
C VAL A 375 7.89 26.35 15.17
N VAL A 376 8.39 27.53 15.58
CA VAL A 376 9.67 28.08 15.11
C VAL A 376 10.84 27.18 15.49
N LEU A 377 10.75 26.52 16.63
CA LEU A 377 11.77 25.59 17.11
C LEU A 377 11.90 24.33 16.24
N LEU A 378 10.87 24.02 15.44
CA LEU A 378 10.86 22.83 14.59
C LEU A 378 11.91 22.87 13.47
N ASP A 379 12.36 24.04 13.06
CA ASP A 379 13.43 24.15 12.06
C ASP A 379 14.75 23.57 12.59
N ASN A 380 15.14 23.96 13.78
CA ASN A 380 16.35 23.44 14.44
C ASN A 380 16.21 21.93 14.76
N GLU A 381 15.04 21.50 15.25
CA GLU A 381 14.82 20.08 15.54
C GLU A 381 14.77 19.23 14.25
N PHE A 382 14.26 19.79 13.14
CA PHE A 382 14.30 19.13 11.84
C PHE A 382 15.74 18.87 11.38
N ASP A 383 16.60 19.87 11.48
CA ASP A 383 18.01 19.75 11.10
C ASP A 383 18.75 18.77 12.03
N ALA A 384 18.44 18.79 13.33
CA ALA A 384 18.96 17.82 14.29
C ALA A 384 18.49 16.38 13.97
N ALA A 385 17.22 16.17 13.60
CA ALA A 385 16.72 14.87 13.19
C ALA A 385 17.42 14.37 11.92
N ARG A 386 17.69 15.28 10.97
CA ARG A 386 18.46 14.96 9.75
C ARG A 386 19.90 14.59 10.09
N ALA A 387 20.54 15.28 11.00
CA ALA A 387 21.90 14.96 11.48
C ALA A 387 21.98 13.57 12.14
N ARG A 388 20.89 13.13 12.81
CA ARG A 388 20.72 11.78 13.35
C ARG A 388 20.42 10.70 12.29
N GLY A 389 20.32 11.08 11.00
CA GLY A 389 20.05 10.15 9.89
C GLY A 389 18.57 9.87 9.61
N ASN A 390 17.65 10.61 10.22
CA ASN A 390 16.21 10.45 10.07
C ASN A 390 15.62 11.27 8.90
N GLU A 391 14.38 10.96 8.45
CA GLU A 391 13.75 11.64 7.30
C GLU A 391 13.23 13.06 7.59
N GLY A 392 13.03 13.42 8.84
CA GLY A 392 12.43 14.65 9.31
C GLY A 392 11.71 14.46 10.64
N LEU A 393 10.55 15.06 10.80
CA LEU A 393 9.81 15.05 12.07
C LEU A 393 8.41 14.45 11.92
N MET A 394 7.94 13.82 13.01
CA MET A 394 6.54 13.49 13.26
C MET A 394 6.02 14.43 14.34
N ILE A 395 4.92 15.11 14.07
CA ILE A 395 4.27 16.04 14.99
C ILE A 395 2.90 15.45 15.36
N LYS A 396 2.66 15.27 16.65
CA LYS A 396 1.48 14.54 17.13
C LYS A 396 0.73 15.35 18.20
N SER A 397 -0.60 15.33 18.14
CA SER A 397 -1.45 15.87 19.21
C SER A 397 -1.38 14.95 20.44
N PRO A 398 -1.03 15.48 21.63
CA PRO A 398 -0.86 14.71 22.87
C PRO A 398 -2.13 13.97 23.32
N SER A 399 -3.29 14.55 23.05
CA SER A 399 -4.61 13.99 23.41
C SER A 399 -5.23 13.10 22.33
N SER A 400 -4.50 12.81 21.23
CA SER A 400 -5.08 12.06 20.13
C SER A 400 -5.29 10.58 20.46
N ALA A 401 -6.47 10.06 20.14
CA ALA A 401 -6.70 8.63 20.02
C ALA A 401 -5.95 8.06 18.81
N TYR A 402 -5.67 6.76 18.83
CA TYR A 402 -5.17 6.06 17.65
C TYR A 402 -6.33 5.75 16.71
N LYS A 403 -6.26 6.21 15.46
CA LYS A 403 -7.34 6.08 14.46
C LYS A 403 -6.93 5.09 13.36
N PRO A 404 -7.22 3.79 13.52
CA PRO A 404 -6.78 2.73 12.61
C PRO A 404 -7.22 2.98 11.17
N GLY A 405 -6.28 2.84 10.21
CA GLY A 405 -6.53 3.00 8.79
C GLY A 405 -6.88 4.40 8.31
N ARG A 406 -7.02 5.36 9.22
CA ARG A 406 -7.43 6.72 8.88
C ARG A 406 -6.23 7.66 8.77
N ARG A 407 -6.37 8.63 7.88
CA ARG A 407 -5.47 9.77 7.79
C ARG A 407 -6.23 10.97 8.33
N GLY A 408 -5.82 11.41 9.51
CA GLY A 408 -6.34 12.61 10.16
C GLY A 408 -5.28 13.70 10.23
N ARG A 409 -5.58 14.75 10.96
CA ARG A 409 -4.65 15.85 11.24
C ARG A 409 -4.07 15.81 12.66
N ASP A 410 -4.39 14.80 13.45
CA ASP A 410 -3.80 14.59 14.78
C ASP A 410 -2.32 14.22 14.72
N TRP A 411 -1.90 13.59 13.61
CA TRP A 411 -0.52 13.29 13.29
C TRP A 411 -0.13 13.96 11.98
N LEU A 412 0.88 14.83 12.05
CA LEU A 412 1.50 15.46 10.90
C LEU A 412 2.92 14.92 10.73
N LYS A 413 3.39 14.92 9.49
CA LYS A 413 4.78 14.67 9.16
C LYS A 413 5.37 15.86 8.44
N LEU A 414 6.47 16.38 8.98
CA LEU A 414 7.26 17.43 8.37
C LEU A 414 8.41 16.78 7.61
N LYS A 415 8.38 16.92 6.30
CA LYS A 415 9.46 16.55 5.39
C LYS A 415 9.75 17.77 4.54
N ARG A 416 11.01 18.10 4.38
CA ARG A 416 11.42 19.10 3.39
C ARG A 416 11.97 18.39 2.16
N ALA A 417 11.62 18.87 0.99
CA ALA A 417 12.31 18.48 -0.23
C ALA A 417 13.79 18.91 -0.10
N ILE A 418 14.71 17.99 -0.38
CA ILE A 418 16.15 18.29 -0.25
C ILE A 418 16.56 19.33 -1.27
N ALA A 419 15.99 19.26 -2.46
CA ALA A 419 16.23 20.16 -3.57
C ALA A 419 15.20 19.94 -4.68
N THR A 420 15.20 20.82 -5.65
CA THR A 420 14.63 20.57 -6.97
C THR A 420 15.75 20.41 -7.99
N LEU A 421 15.46 19.71 -9.08
CA LEU A 421 16.30 19.63 -10.26
C LEU A 421 15.47 19.95 -11.49
N ASP A 422 16.02 20.75 -12.37
CA ASP A 422 15.49 20.91 -13.72
C ASP A 422 16.05 19.79 -14.60
N VAL A 423 15.17 18.99 -15.15
CA VAL A 423 15.52 17.79 -15.91
C VAL A 423 14.72 17.72 -17.21
N VAL A 424 15.21 17.00 -18.20
CA VAL A 424 14.51 16.82 -19.47
C VAL A 424 13.90 15.43 -19.58
N VAL A 425 12.68 15.35 -20.10
CA VAL A 425 11.99 14.07 -20.36
C VAL A 425 12.63 13.38 -21.56
N THR A 426 13.03 12.12 -21.39
CA THR A 426 13.68 11.30 -22.43
C THR A 426 12.83 10.11 -22.88
N SER A 427 11.91 9.65 -22.02
CA SER A 427 10.99 8.56 -22.33
C SER A 427 9.70 8.70 -21.55
N VAL A 428 8.60 8.23 -22.14
CA VAL A 428 7.27 8.29 -21.53
C VAL A 428 6.59 6.92 -21.64
N GLU A 429 5.72 6.61 -20.66
CA GLU A 429 4.99 5.35 -20.63
C GLU A 429 3.50 5.58 -20.40
N VAL A 430 2.69 4.66 -20.92
CA VAL A 430 1.24 4.65 -20.72
C VAL A 430 0.92 4.41 -19.25
N GLY A 431 0.08 5.25 -18.68
CA GLY A 431 -0.36 5.14 -17.30
C GLY A 431 -1.27 3.94 -17.02
N HIS A 432 -1.61 3.77 -15.75
CA HIS A 432 -2.46 2.67 -15.28
C HIS A 432 -3.84 3.17 -14.82
N GLY A 433 -4.83 2.29 -14.80
CA GLY A 433 -6.18 2.58 -14.30
C GLY A 433 -6.87 3.70 -15.11
N LYS A 434 -7.24 4.79 -14.46
CA LYS A 434 -7.89 5.94 -15.12
C LYS A 434 -7.02 6.61 -16.18
N ARG A 435 -5.69 6.48 -16.07
CA ARG A 435 -4.70 7.08 -16.98
C ARG A 435 -4.24 6.15 -18.10
N ARG A 436 -4.92 5.03 -18.33
CA ARG A 436 -4.54 4.01 -19.35
C ARG A 436 -4.47 4.54 -20.80
N ASN A 437 -5.06 5.69 -21.09
CA ASN A 437 -5.04 6.32 -22.41
C ASN A 437 -4.09 7.53 -22.46
N LEU A 438 -3.42 7.85 -21.36
CA LEU A 438 -2.50 8.98 -21.24
C LEU A 438 -1.06 8.48 -21.05
N LEU A 439 -0.11 9.23 -21.56
CA LEU A 439 1.31 9.06 -21.27
C LEU A 439 1.59 9.80 -19.96
N SER A 440 1.65 9.11 -18.83
CA SER A 440 1.67 9.72 -17.49
C SER A 440 2.92 9.41 -16.67
N ASP A 441 3.77 8.53 -17.15
CA ASP A 441 5.01 8.14 -16.49
C ASP A 441 6.19 8.68 -17.30
N TYR A 442 6.97 9.60 -16.72
CA TYR A 442 8.03 10.33 -17.38
C TYR A 442 9.41 9.93 -16.85
N THR A 443 10.23 9.29 -17.69
CA THR A 443 11.65 9.09 -17.42
C THR A 443 12.42 10.33 -17.84
N PHE A 444 13.31 10.81 -16.98
CA PHE A 444 14.01 12.06 -17.19
C PHE A 444 15.50 11.97 -16.91
N ALA A 445 16.26 12.91 -17.47
CA ALA A 445 17.71 12.96 -17.44
C ALA A 445 18.24 14.33 -17.05
N VAL A 446 19.47 14.34 -16.54
CA VAL A 446 20.36 15.51 -16.42
C VAL A 446 21.43 15.46 -17.49
N ARG A 447 22.12 16.57 -17.75
CA ARG A 447 23.30 16.59 -18.59
C ARG A 447 24.50 16.02 -17.86
N ARG A 448 25.42 15.38 -18.57
CA ARG A 448 26.68 14.89 -18.00
C ARG A 448 27.50 16.02 -17.38
N SER A 449 27.67 17.12 -18.12
CA SER A 449 28.32 18.35 -17.68
C SER A 449 27.81 19.55 -18.50
N VAL A 450 28.23 20.75 -18.16
CA VAL A 450 27.92 21.98 -18.93
C VAL A 450 28.46 21.90 -20.36
N GLU A 451 29.62 21.27 -20.53
CA GLU A 451 30.32 21.16 -21.83
C GLU A 451 29.85 19.92 -22.63
N ASN A 452 29.46 18.85 -21.92
CA ASN A 452 29.01 17.59 -22.53
C ASN A 452 27.50 17.46 -22.42
N GLY A 453 26.79 17.60 -23.54
CA GLY A 453 25.33 17.51 -23.63
C GLY A 453 24.75 16.12 -23.52
N GLU A 454 25.54 15.06 -23.25
CA GLU A 454 25.04 13.69 -23.06
C GLU A 454 24.02 13.64 -21.92
N LEU A 455 22.85 13.09 -22.23
CA LEU A 455 21.74 12.96 -21.27
C LEU A 455 21.85 11.65 -20.48
N LEU A 456 21.84 11.78 -19.18
CA LEU A 456 21.96 10.65 -18.24
C LEU A 456 20.70 10.54 -17.39
N ASN A 457 19.94 9.48 -17.60
CA ASN A 457 18.71 9.23 -16.82
C ASN A 457 19.03 9.09 -15.34
N ILE A 458 18.19 9.73 -14.49
CA ILE A 458 18.33 9.75 -13.03
C ILE A 458 17.03 9.41 -12.30
N GLY A 459 15.93 9.20 -13.01
CA GLY A 459 14.67 8.87 -12.36
C GLY A 459 13.48 8.80 -13.29
N LYS A 460 12.33 8.51 -12.68
CA LYS A 460 11.02 8.46 -13.33
C LYS A 460 9.96 8.98 -12.36
N ALA A 461 9.12 9.91 -12.81
CA ALA A 461 8.00 10.45 -12.05
C ALA A 461 6.68 10.19 -12.76
N TYR A 462 5.61 10.05 -11.96
CA TYR A 462 4.24 9.79 -12.42
C TYR A 462 3.19 10.65 -11.71
N SER A 463 3.62 11.69 -11.00
CA SER A 463 2.74 12.58 -10.25
C SER A 463 3.26 14.01 -10.27
N GLY A 464 2.33 14.97 -10.08
CA GLY A 464 2.63 16.39 -9.98
C GLY A 464 2.01 17.23 -11.08
N LEU A 465 1.60 16.64 -12.21
CA LEU A 465 0.90 17.34 -13.29
C LEU A 465 -0.61 17.23 -13.13
N THR A 466 -1.32 18.24 -13.61
CA THR A 466 -2.77 18.28 -13.73
C THR A 466 -3.25 17.37 -14.87
N ASP A 467 -4.54 16.97 -14.86
CA ASP A 467 -5.12 16.15 -15.92
C ASP A 467 -5.11 16.90 -17.29
N ARG A 468 -5.18 18.23 -17.29
CA ARG A 468 -5.05 19.07 -18.50
C ARG A 468 -3.63 18.97 -19.07
N GLU A 469 -2.60 19.22 -18.26
CA GLU A 469 -1.20 19.12 -18.67
C GLU A 469 -0.86 17.70 -19.17
N LEU A 470 -1.37 16.66 -18.50
CA LEU A 470 -1.18 15.27 -18.93
C LEU A 470 -1.78 15.00 -20.31
N THR A 471 -2.94 15.61 -20.63
CA THR A 471 -3.60 15.45 -21.93
C THR A 471 -2.80 16.14 -23.03
N GLU A 472 -2.42 17.39 -22.81
CA GLU A 472 -1.64 18.21 -23.73
C GLU A 472 -0.27 17.57 -24.01
N LEU A 473 0.45 17.12 -22.96
CA LEU A 473 1.72 16.45 -23.10
C LEU A 473 1.59 15.06 -23.77
N THR A 474 0.48 14.35 -23.56
CA THR A 474 0.25 13.08 -24.24
C THR A 474 0.18 13.27 -25.76
N GLU A 475 -0.51 14.30 -26.22
CA GLU A 475 -0.59 14.64 -27.65
C GLU A 475 0.77 15.08 -28.19
N TRP A 476 1.46 15.95 -27.46
CA TRP A 476 2.79 16.40 -27.82
C TRP A 476 3.79 15.24 -27.96
N PHE A 477 3.88 14.35 -26.95
CA PHE A 477 4.80 13.22 -26.97
C PHE A 477 4.49 12.20 -28.06
N ARG A 478 3.21 11.99 -28.40
CA ARG A 478 2.83 11.12 -29.53
C ARG A 478 3.39 11.67 -30.86
N ASN A 479 3.36 12.98 -31.04
CA ASN A 479 3.87 13.64 -32.25
C ASN A 479 5.40 13.74 -32.28
N HIS A 480 6.08 13.62 -31.13
CA HIS A 480 7.53 13.75 -30.97
C HIS A 480 8.17 12.43 -30.48
N THR A 481 7.58 11.29 -30.84
CA THR A 481 8.11 9.97 -30.54
C THR A 481 9.22 9.61 -31.54
N ILE A 482 10.41 9.28 -31.01
CA ILE A 482 11.56 8.81 -31.79
C ILE A 482 11.48 7.30 -32.02
N GLN A 483 11.09 6.55 -30.98
CA GLN A 483 11.03 5.09 -31.02
C GLN A 483 9.97 4.57 -30.05
N GLU A 484 9.25 3.52 -30.49
CA GLU A 484 8.24 2.85 -29.69
C GLU A 484 8.69 1.44 -29.27
N PHE A 485 8.33 1.06 -28.03
CA PHE A 485 8.56 -0.26 -27.46
C PHE A 485 7.28 -0.80 -26.82
N ALA A 486 7.25 -2.12 -26.60
CA ALA A 486 6.15 -2.79 -25.93
C ALA A 486 4.76 -2.42 -26.52
N HIS A 487 4.64 -2.51 -27.85
CA HIS A 487 3.40 -2.16 -28.60
C HIS A 487 2.91 -0.74 -28.32
N GLY A 488 3.82 0.24 -28.29
CA GLY A 488 3.50 1.65 -28.08
C GLY A 488 3.25 2.06 -26.62
N ARG A 489 3.46 1.15 -25.67
CA ARG A 489 3.32 1.45 -24.25
C ARG A 489 4.46 2.29 -23.69
N VAL A 490 5.66 2.14 -24.25
CA VAL A 490 6.86 2.89 -23.90
C VAL A 490 7.36 3.62 -25.14
N ARG A 491 7.62 4.93 -25.00
CA ARG A 491 8.07 5.77 -26.11
C ARG A 491 9.33 6.52 -25.70
N VAL A 492 10.38 6.40 -26.49
CA VAL A 492 11.51 7.33 -26.44
C VAL A 492 11.09 8.56 -27.22
N VAL A 493 11.28 9.72 -26.63
CA VAL A 493 10.77 10.99 -27.16
C VAL A 493 11.90 12.01 -27.41
N GLU A 494 11.64 13.01 -28.23
CA GLU A 494 12.55 14.13 -28.40
C GLU A 494 12.77 14.83 -27.04
N PRO A 495 14.03 15.01 -26.59
CA PRO A 495 14.32 15.58 -25.28
C PRO A 495 14.19 17.13 -25.31
N LYS A 496 12.96 17.61 -25.39
CA LYS A 496 12.63 19.04 -25.43
C LYS A 496 11.82 19.52 -24.21
N VAL A 497 11.05 18.62 -23.60
CA VAL A 497 10.20 18.97 -22.45
C VAL A 497 11.04 18.99 -21.19
N VAL A 498 11.26 20.18 -20.64
CA VAL A 498 11.95 20.37 -19.35
C VAL A 498 10.92 20.43 -18.22
N ILE A 499 11.21 19.72 -17.15
CA ILE A 499 10.38 19.68 -15.94
C ILE A 499 11.25 19.95 -14.70
N GLU A 500 10.68 20.63 -13.73
CA GLU A 500 11.26 20.74 -12.40
C GLU A 500 10.75 19.55 -11.56
N VAL A 501 11.67 18.79 -10.98
CA VAL A 501 11.35 17.65 -10.13
C VAL A 501 11.89 17.86 -8.73
N THR A 502 11.06 17.56 -7.71
CA THR A 502 11.47 17.44 -6.32
C THR A 502 11.57 15.98 -5.94
N PHE A 503 12.37 15.67 -4.93
CA PHE A 503 12.63 14.29 -4.51
C PHE A 503 13.01 14.23 -3.02
N ASP A 504 12.89 13.04 -2.42
CA ASP A 504 13.24 12.83 -1.02
C ASP A 504 14.76 12.76 -0.80
N ARG A 505 15.49 12.10 -1.71
CA ARG A 505 16.98 12.04 -1.71
C ARG A 505 17.53 11.46 -3.01
N VAL A 506 18.82 11.65 -3.23
CA VAL A 506 19.60 10.97 -4.27
C VAL A 506 20.20 9.69 -3.67
N GLN A 507 20.12 8.58 -4.41
CA GLN A 507 20.69 7.30 -3.99
C GLN A 507 21.56 6.70 -5.10
N PRO A 508 22.62 5.91 -4.78
CA PRO A 508 23.39 5.17 -5.78
C PRO A 508 22.50 4.19 -6.56
N SER A 509 22.72 4.08 -7.87
CA SER A 509 21.95 3.19 -8.75
C SER A 509 22.85 2.51 -9.77
N LYS A 510 22.81 1.17 -9.79
CA LYS A 510 23.45 0.37 -10.85
C LYS A 510 22.60 0.31 -12.13
N ARG A 511 21.34 0.74 -12.07
CA ARG A 511 20.40 0.69 -13.19
C ARG A 511 20.61 1.85 -14.17
N HIS A 512 20.99 3.01 -13.68
CA HIS A 512 21.18 4.21 -14.48
C HIS A 512 22.67 4.44 -14.80
N LYS A 513 22.98 4.81 -16.04
CA LYS A 513 24.33 5.18 -16.48
C LYS A 513 24.89 6.39 -15.70
N SER A 514 24.05 7.22 -15.12
CA SER A 514 24.42 8.30 -14.21
C SER A 514 25.08 7.82 -12.92
N GLY A 515 24.88 6.56 -12.52
CA GLY A 515 25.26 6.02 -11.22
C GLY A 515 24.32 6.40 -10.07
N PHE A 516 23.28 7.19 -10.34
CA PHE A 516 22.34 7.74 -9.34
C PHE A 516 20.89 7.55 -9.74
N ALA A 517 20.00 7.54 -8.73
CA ALA A 517 18.56 7.59 -8.89
C ALA A 517 17.94 8.53 -7.85
N LEU A 518 16.88 9.26 -8.23
CA LEU A 518 16.08 10.04 -7.31
C LEU A 518 15.05 9.14 -6.60
N ARG A 519 14.94 9.27 -5.28
CA ARG A 519 13.93 8.55 -4.49
C ARG A 519 12.65 9.37 -4.42
N PHE A 520 11.52 8.76 -4.80
CA PHE A 520 10.19 9.37 -4.84
C PHE A 520 10.12 10.72 -5.57
N PRO A 521 10.63 10.82 -6.80
CA PRO A 521 10.57 12.06 -7.54
C PRO A 521 9.12 12.43 -7.86
N ARG A 522 8.83 13.73 -7.81
CA ARG A 522 7.53 14.31 -8.19
C ARG A 522 7.78 15.53 -9.06
N ILE A 523 6.97 15.72 -10.08
CA ILE A 523 7.01 16.90 -10.92
C ILE A 523 6.41 18.05 -10.12
N VAL A 524 7.16 19.15 -10.02
CA VAL A 524 6.70 20.40 -9.40
C VAL A 524 5.95 21.23 -10.42
N ARG A 525 6.53 21.38 -11.61
CA ARG A 525 5.96 22.15 -12.74
C ARG A 525 6.69 21.86 -14.05
N LEU A 526 6.07 22.27 -15.15
CA LEU A 526 6.73 22.37 -16.45
C LEU A 526 7.64 23.61 -16.47
N ARG A 527 8.79 23.50 -17.10
CA ARG A 527 9.77 24.58 -17.27
C ARG A 527 9.80 25.00 -18.73
N THR A 528 8.73 25.66 -19.17
CA THR A 528 8.61 26.19 -20.53
C THR A 528 9.59 27.37 -20.80
N ASP A 529 10.11 27.93 -19.72
CA ASP A 529 11.11 28.99 -19.70
C ASP A 529 12.56 28.49 -19.91
N LYS A 530 12.80 27.17 -19.90
CA LYS A 530 14.14 26.58 -20.01
C LYS A 530 14.28 25.64 -21.20
N SER A 531 15.43 25.72 -21.84
CA SER A 531 15.86 24.78 -22.88
C SER A 531 16.61 23.59 -22.28
N VAL A 532 16.83 22.53 -23.06
CA VAL A 532 17.59 21.34 -22.65
C VAL A 532 19.06 21.67 -22.29
N THR A 533 19.58 22.79 -22.77
CA THR A 533 20.95 23.20 -22.44
C THR A 533 21.06 23.89 -21.08
N GLU A 534 19.93 24.21 -20.45
CA GLU A 534 19.86 24.92 -19.16
C GLU A 534 19.43 24.04 -18.01
N ILE A 535 19.24 22.72 -18.26
CA ILE A 535 18.92 21.75 -17.20
C ILE A 535 20.14 21.47 -16.33
N ASP A 536 19.88 20.91 -15.16
CA ASP A 536 20.90 20.52 -14.21
C ASP A 536 21.85 19.44 -14.76
N THR A 537 23.03 19.37 -14.15
CA THR A 537 24.09 18.46 -14.54
C THR A 537 24.28 17.34 -13.51
N LEU A 538 25.01 16.29 -13.90
CA LEU A 538 25.42 15.23 -13.00
C LEU A 538 26.26 15.75 -11.83
N GLU A 539 26.95 16.85 -12.00
CA GLU A 539 27.73 17.50 -10.94
C GLU A 539 26.81 18.10 -9.86
N THR A 540 25.71 18.75 -10.27
CA THR A 540 24.66 19.19 -9.34
C THR A 540 24.11 18.01 -8.52
N VAL A 541 23.81 16.88 -9.17
CA VAL A 541 23.35 15.67 -8.49
C VAL A 541 24.38 15.16 -7.48
N LYS A 542 25.67 15.15 -7.82
CA LYS A 542 26.75 14.73 -6.91
C LYS A 542 26.89 15.66 -5.70
N ARG A 543 26.75 16.96 -5.89
CA ARG A 543 26.75 17.93 -4.77
C ARG A 543 25.63 17.67 -3.78
N LEU A 544 24.44 17.35 -4.25
CA LEU A 544 23.31 16.99 -3.39
C LEU A 544 23.54 15.70 -2.58
N VAL A 545 24.30 14.74 -3.12
CA VAL A 545 24.71 13.53 -2.37
C VAL A 545 25.70 13.87 -1.26
N ALA A 546 26.58 14.83 -1.49
CA ALA A 546 27.61 15.24 -0.52
C ALA A 546 27.08 16.15 0.61
N GLY A 547 25.77 16.44 0.66
CA GLY A 547 25.16 17.28 1.69
C GLY A 547 25.34 18.79 1.48
N GLY A 548 25.69 19.21 0.26
CA GLY A 548 25.79 20.61 -0.10
C GLY A 548 24.41 21.23 -0.35
N ASP A 549 24.03 22.24 0.43
CA ASP A 549 22.85 23.07 0.18
C ASP A 549 22.90 23.70 -1.21
N VAL A 550 21.91 23.37 -2.03
CA VAL A 550 21.60 24.17 -3.23
C VAL A 550 20.45 25.07 -2.83
N ASN A 551 20.75 26.34 -2.61
CA ASN A 551 19.79 27.39 -2.25
C ASN A 551 18.66 27.44 -3.30
N PRO A 552 17.39 27.23 -2.94
CA PRO A 552 16.30 27.34 -3.88
C PRO A 552 15.87 28.82 -3.99
N GLU A 553 16.53 29.61 -4.80
CA GLU A 553 15.92 30.81 -5.36
C GLU A 553 14.91 30.38 -6.43
N SER A 554 13.73 30.02 -6.01
CA SER A 554 12.58 29.85 -6.89
C SER A 554 11.51 30.87 -6.51
N PRO A 555 11.15 31.80 -7.40
CA PRO A 555 10.01 32.68 -7.16
C PRO A 555 8.70 31.89 -7.08
N PRO A 556 7.66 32.41 -6.40
CA PRO A 556 6.39 31.72 -6.22
C PRO A 556 5.72 31.43 -7.57
N ALA A 557 5.00 30.30 -7.62
CA ALA A 557 4.32 29.80 -8.81
C ALA A 557 3.44 30.87 -9.47
N ALA A 558 3.76 31.25 -10.68
CA ALA A 558 2.84 31.97 -11.56
C ALA A 558 1.71 31.04 -12.00
N LYS A 559 0.47 31.52 -11.95
CA LYS A 559 -0.70 30.82 -12.49
C LYS A 559 -0.50 30.61 -13.99
N SER A 560 -0.77 29.39 -14.46
CA SER A 560 -0.67 28.99 -15.85
C SER A 560 -1.50 29.88 -16.76
N GLU A 561 -0.86 30.68 -17.57
CA GLU A 561 -1.43 31.24 -18.79
C GLU A 561 -1.19 30.27 -19.96
N ASP A 562 -2.01 30.37 -21.00
CA ASP A 562 -2.11 29.41 -22.10
C ASP A 562 -0.76 29.00 -22.71
N PHE A 563 -0.56 27.68 -22.89
CA PHE A 563 0.67 27.12 -23.43
C PHE A 563 0.71 27.23 -24.95
N ASP A 564 1.67 27.98 -25.49
CA ASP A 564 2.00 28.02 -26.92
C ASP A 564 3.32 27.28 -27.17
N TRP A 565 3.21 26.09 -27.76
CA TRP A 565 4.37 25.28 -28.14
C TRP A 565 4.80 25.64 -29.56
N LYS A 566 5.71 26.61 -29.72
CA LYS A 566 6.40 26.88 -31.00
C LYS A 566 7.59 25.97 -31.20
#